data_efb68185439248346570a48a4b504c74
#
_entry.id   efb68185439248346570a48a4b504c74
#
_cell.length_a   1.000
_cell.length_b   1.000
_cell.length_c   1.000
_cell.angle_alpha   90.00
_cell.angle_beta   90.00
_cell.angle_gamma   90.00
#
_symmetry.space_group_name_H-M   'P 1'
#
loop_
_entity.id
_entity.type
_entity.pdbx_description
1 polymer ?
#
loop_
_entity_poly.entity_id
_entity_poly.type
_entity_poly.pdbx_seq_one_letter_code
_entity_poly.pdbx_strand_id
1 'polypeptide(L)'
;MRVSREKAAENRERILIEAARLFREHGLSGVGVDALTEAAGLTHGSLYSQFGSKERLATEALGHALVASSVRMSDAATLDDYVSRSMSADHREQRGDGCVMAALAGEIPRQGVAIRHSFTDAVRAVVKRISSLMPRQRKSEDEALAVIATMVGALTLARAVDDPKLSNRILSATRMRLASRLSRPASSSIS
;
A
#
# COMPACT_ATOMS: atom_id res chain seq x y z
N MET A 1 -33.00 -11.51 15.98
CA MET A 1 -32.51 -12.63 15.14
C MET A 1 -31.00 -12.72 15.30
N ARG A 2 -30.46 -13.84 15.80
CA ARG A 2 -29.01 -14.00 16.03
C ARG A 2 -28.34 -14.24 14.67
N VAL A 3 -27.45 -13.34 14.24
CA VAL A 3 -26.67 -13.50 13.01
C VAL A 3 -25.80 -14.75 13.14
N SER A 4 -25.79 -15.64 12.14
CA SER A 4 -24.92 -16.81 12.15
C SER A 4 -23.43 -16.40 12.20
N ARG A 5 -22.57 -17.26 12.73
CA ARG A 5 -21.11 -17.01 12.78
C ARG A 5 -20.54 -16.72 11.37
N GLU A 6 -21.04 -17.41 10.39
CA GLU A 6 -20.66 -17.27 8.99
C GLU A 6 -21.02 -15.87 8.46
N LYS A 7 -22.26 -15.44 8.70
CA LYS A 7 -22.72 -14.08 8.31
C LYS A 7 -21.98 -12.96 9.03
N ALA A 8 -21.59 -13.19 10.29
CA ALA A 8 -20.75 -12.25 11.03
C ALA A 8 -19.35 -12.12 10.43
N ALA A 9 -18.76 -13.24 10.00
CA ALA A 9 -17.45 -13.26 9.32
C ALA A 9 -17.51 -12.54 7.95
N GLU A 10 -18.53 -12.82 7.13
CA GLU A 10 -18.76 -12.13 5.86
C GLU A 10 -18.93 -10.60 6.05
N ASN A 11 -19.71 -10.20 7.04
CA ASN A 11 -19.90 -8.77 7.35
C ASN A 11 -18.57 -8.11 7.76
N ARG A 12 -17.78 -8.81 8.58
CA ARG A 12 -16.48 -8.33 9.03
C ARG A 12 -15.52 -8.14 7.86
N GLU A 13 -15.45 -9.10 6.95
CA GLU A 13 -14.62 -9.02 5.75
C GLU A 13 -15.04 -7.84 4.85
N ARG A 14 -16.34 -7.63 4.63
CA ARG A 14 -16.82 -6.46 3.87
C ARG A 14 -16.41 -5.13 4.52
N ILE A 15 -16.50 -5.01 5.84
CA ILE A 15 -16.04 -3.79 6.54
C ILE A 15 -14.55 -3.57 6.30
N LEU A 16 -13.73 -4.62 6.38
CA LEU A 16 -12.28 -4.52 6.18
C LEU A 16 -11.93 -4.08 4.74
N ILE A 17 -12.61 -4.65 3.74
CA ILE A 17 -12.43 -4.30 2.32
C ILE A 17 -12.77 -2.82 2.09
N GLU A 18 -13.97 -2.38 2.51
CA GLU A 18 -14.41 -1.01 2.31
C GLU A 18 -13.61 0.00 3.13
N ALA A 19 -13.28 -0.32 4.37
CA ALA A 19 -12.41 0.53 5.19
C ALA A 19 -11.02 0.67 4.58
N ALA A 20 -10.43 -0.42 4.10
CA ALA A 20 -9.14 -0.40 3.42
C ALA A 20 -9.16 0.47 2.16
N ARG A 21 -10.25 0.43 1.37
CA ARG A 21 -10.45 1.27 0.19
C ARG A 21 -10.58 2.74 0.57
N LEU A 22 -11.52 3.06 1.45
CA LEU A 22 -11.80 4.44 1.88
C LEU A 22 -10.59 5.10 2.52
N PHE A 23 -9.85 4.40 3.38
CA PHE A 23 -8.65 4.95 4.00
C PHE A 23 -7.56 5.26 2.96
N ARG A 24 -7.41 4.47 1.89
CA ARG A 24 -6.46 4.79 0.81
C ARG A 24 -6.90 5.96 -0.07
N GLU A 25 -8.20 6.15 -0.24
CA GLU A 25 -8.77 7.25 -1.05
C GLU A 25 -8.76 8.57 -0.29
N HIS A 26 -9.13 8.56 0.98
CA HIS A 26 -9.45 9.75 1.76
C HIS A 26 -8.55 9.97 2.99
N GLY A 27 -7.62 9.06 3.26
CA GLY A 27 -6.79 9.08 4.47
C GLY A 27 -7.50 8.53 5.71
N LEU A 28 -6.71 8.22 6.75
CA LEU A 28 -7.23 7.67 8.02
C LEU A 28 -8.09 8.70 8.77
N SER A 29 -7.69 9.97 8.72
CA SER A 29 -8.38 11.07 9.39
C SER A 29 -9.59 11.56 8.62
N GLY A 30 -9.60 11.43 7.28
CA GLY A 30 -10.65 11.91 6.40
C GLY A 30 -11.91 11.03 6.38
N VAL A 31 -11.87 9.80 6.92
CA VAL A 31 -13.00 8.87 6.89
C VAL A 31 -13.70 8.82 8.25
N GLY A 32 -14.98 9.18 8.31
CA GLY A 32 -15.84 9.04 9.49
C GLY A 32 -16.39 7.62 9.65
N VAL A 33 -16.95 7.32 10.84
CA VAL A 33 -17.60 6.02 11.11
C VAL A 33 -18.86 5.85 10.24
N ASP A 34 -19.57 6.93 9.97
CA ASP A 34 -20.77 6.93 9.10
C ASP A 34 -20.42 6.45 7.68
N ALA A 35 -19.38 7.02 7.08
CA ALA A 35 -18.91 6.62 5.74
C ALA A 35 -18.48 5.14 5.68
N LEU A 36 -17.84 4.64 6.75
CA LEU A 36 -17.43 3.24 6.84
C LEU A 36 -18.61 2.28 6.90
N THR A 37 -19.62 2.62 7.70
CA THR A 37 -20.81 1.78 7.87
C THR A 37 -21.71 1.83 6.65
N GLU A 38 -21.87 2.99 6.04
CA GLU A 38 -22.63 3.18 4.79
C GLU A 38 -22.02 2.37 3.65
N ALA A 39 -20.71 2.52 3.41
CA ALA A 39 -19.99 1.79 2.36
C ALA A 39 -20.07 0.26 2.55
N ALA A 40 -20.03 -0.21 3.79
CA ALA A 40 -20.14 -1.64 4.08
C ALA A 40 -21.61 -2.15 4.11
N GLY A 41 -22.60 -1.27 3.99
CA GLY A 41 -24.03 -1.61 4.10
C GLY A 41 -24.41 -2.14 5.49
N LEU A 42 -23.84 -1.56 6.56
CA LEU A 42 -23.96 -2.02 7.93
C LEU A 42 -24.32 -0.86 8.88
N THR A 43 -24.66 -1.19 10.13
CA THR A 43 -24.97 -0.19 11.16
C THR A 43 -23.75 0.12 12.03
N HIS A 44 -23.76 1.29 12.70
CA HIS A 44 -22.75 1.68 13.70
C HIS A 44 -22.56 0.60 14.77
N GLY A 45 -23.67 0.06 15.30
CA GLY A 45 -23.62 -1.02 16.30
C GLY A 45 -22.88 -2.27 15.80
N SER A 46 -23.01 -2.59 14.51
CA SER A 46 -22.30 -3.71 13.89
C SER A 46 -20.79 -3.45 13.82
N LEU A 47 -20.37 -2.23 13.49
CA LEU A 47 -18.95 -1.86 13.45
C LEU A 47 -18.31 -1.97 14.84
N TYR A 48 -18.93 -1.33 15.84
CA TYR A 48 -18.38 -1.33 17.19
C TYR A 48 -18.41 -2.70 17.86
N SER A 49 -19.43 -3.53 17.58
CA SER A 49 -19.48 -4.91 18.10
C SER A 49 -18.38 -5.81 17.53
N GLN A 50 -17.90 -5.53 16.31
CA GLN A 50 -16.90 -6.34 15.62
C GLN A 50 -15.46 -5.87 15.85
N PHE A 51 -15.25 -4.55 15.94
CA PHE A 51 -13.90 -3.96 16.00
C PHE A 51 -13.64 -3.20 17.31
N GLY A 52 -14.66 -2.82 18.06
CA GLY A 52 -14.54 -2.08 19.32
C GLY A 52 -14.19 -0.59 19.13
N SER A 53 -13.32 -0.24 18.17
CA SER A 53 -12.96 1.15 17.88
C SER A 53 -12.60 1.37 16.41
N LYS A 54 -12.66 2.64 15.95
CA LYS A 54 -12.19 3.04 14.62
C LYS A 54 -10.69 2.77 14.45
N GLU A 55 -9.88 2.98 15.49
CA GLU A 55 -8.43 2.74 15.46
C GLU A 55 -8.11 1.25 15.24
N ARG A 56 -8.83 0.37 15.92
CA ARG A 56 -8.67 -1.07 15.73
C ARG A 56 -9.11 -1.50 14.34
N LEU A 57 -10.24 -0.97 13.84
CA LEU A 57 -10.65 -1.19 12.45
C LEU A 57 -9.57 -0.71 11.47
N ALA A 58 -9.01 0.49 11.67
CA ALA A 58 -7.97 1.03 10.80
C ALA A 58 -6.71 0.14 10.81
N THR A 59 -6.30 -0.37 11.96
CA THR A 59 -5.17 -1.30 12.10
C THR A 59 -5.40 -2.59 11.30
N GLU A 60 -6.58 -3.18 11.43
CA GLU A 60 -6.93 -4.42 10.75
C GLU A 60 -7.14 -4.21 9.24
N ALA A 61 -7.80 -3.11 8.84
CA ALA A 61 -7.98 -2.73 7.43
C ALA A 61 -6.64 -2.46 6.73
N LEU A 62 -5.67 -1.87 7.44
CA LEU A 62 -4.31 -1.70 6.94
C LEU A 62 -3.65 -3.07 6.67
N GLY A 63 -3.74 -4.00 7.62
CA GLY A 63 -3.25 -5.37 7.44
C GLY A 63 -3.91 -6.07 6.25
N HIS A 64 -5.24 -5.97 6.12
CA HIS A 64 -6.00 -6.50 4.99
C HIS A 64 -5.53 -5.92 3.64
N ALA A 65 -5.38 -4.60 3.56
CA ALA A 65 -4.91 -3.91 2.35
C ALA A 65 -3.51 -4.37 1.90
N LEU A 66 -2.65 -4.69 2.85
CA LEU A 66 -1.30 -5.20 2.59
C LEU A 66 -1.30 -6.59 2.01
N VAL A 67 -2.12 -7.49 2.57
CA VAL A 67 -2.31 -8.83 2.02
C VAL A 67 -2.86 -8.74 0.60
N ALA A 68 -3.90 -7.96 0.37
CA ALA A 68 -4.49 -7.76 -0.95
C ALA A 68 -3.48 -7.19 -1.97
N SER A 69 -2.67 -6.21 -1.57
CA SER A 69 -1.60 -5.65 -2.41
C SER A 69 -0.51 -6.68 -2.72
N SER A 70 -0.15 -7.52 -1.74
CA SER A 70 0.82 -8.61 -1.91
C SER A 70 0.33 -9.65 -2.93
N VAL A 71 -0.93 -10.06 -2.83
CA VAL A 71 -1.56 -11.00 -3.78
C VAL A 71 -1.55 -10.41 -5.19
N ARG A 72 -1.92 -9.15 -5.36
CA ARG A 72 -1.97 -8.46 -6.66
C ARG A 72 -0.61 -8.35 -7.35
N MET A 73 0.47 -8.31 -6.58
CA MET A 73 1.85 -8.23 -7.08
C MET A 73 2.60 -9.56 -7.00
N SER A 74 1.91 -10.66 -6.64
CA SER A 74 2.55 -11.96 -6.42
C SER A 74 3.06 -12.60 -7.71
N ASP A 75 2.43 -12.33 -8.83
CA ASP A 75 2.76 -12.84 -10.17
C ASP A 75 3.84 -12.04 -10.90
N ALA A 76 4.32 -10.93 -10.32
CA ALA A 76 5.48 -10.22 -10.86
C ALA A 76 6.71 -11.14 -10.80
N ALA A 77 7.20 -11.54 -11.98
CA ALA A 77 8.30 -12.50 -12.08
C ALA A 77 9.67 -11.84 -11.87
N THR A 78 9.80 -10.57 -12.19
CA THR A 78 11.03 -9.79 -12.11
C THR A 78 10.82 -8.47 -11.38
N LEU A 79 11.91 -7.86 -10.93
CA LEU A 79 11.85 -6.53 -10.33
C LEU A 79 11.41 -5.47 -11.35
N ASP A 80 11.80 -5.61 -12.62
CA ASP A 80 11.37 -4.69 -13.69
C ASP A 80 9.85 -4.77 -13.92
N ASP A 81 9.27 -5.95 -13.92
CA ASP A 81 7.82 -6.16 -14.00
C ASP A 81 7.11 -5.52 -12.78
N TYR A 82 7.63 -5.76 -11.57
CA TYR A 82 7.10 -5.16 -10.36
C TYR A 82 7.13 -3.62 -10.42
N VAL A 83 8.27 -3.03 -10.81
CA VAL A 83 8.44 -1.58 -10.96
C VAL A 83 7.52 -1.03 -12.06
N SER A 84 7.44 -1.69 -13.22
CA SER A 84 6.62 -1.26 -14.34
C SER A 84 5.14 -1.18 -13.97
N ARG A 85 4.63 -2.19 -13.28
CA ARG A 85 3.24 -2.20 -12.77
C ARG A 85 3.03 -1.11 -11.71
N SER A 86 3.95 -0.98 -10.76
CA SER A 86 3.86 0.02 -9.68
C SER A 86 3.92 1.46 -10.19
N MET A 87 4.64 1.70 -11.30
CA MET A 87 4.81 3.03 -11.93
C MET A 87 3.92 3.21 -13.16
N SER A 88 2.80 2.49 -13.26
CA SER A 88 1.82 2.65 -14.33
C SER A 88 0.82 3.78 -14.03
N ALA A 89 0.21 4.33 -15.09
CA ALA A 89 -0.89 5.28 -14.96
C ALA A 89 -2.10 4.63 -14.26
N ASP A 90 -2.43 3.38 -14.60
CA ASP A 90 -3.52 2.63 -13.97
C ASP A 90 -3.34 2.50 -12.47
N HIS A 91 -2.11 2.17 -12.01
CA HIS A 91 -1.83 2.08 -10.58
C HIS A 91 -1.90 3.45 -9.87
N ARG A 92 -1.56 4.54 -10.55
CA ARG A 92 -1.75 5.90 -10.05
C ARG A 92 -3.22 6.23 -9.85
N GLU A 93 -4.07 5.92 -10.83
CA GLU A 93 -5.51 6.24 -10.82
C GLU A 93 -6.28 5.39 -9.79
N GLN A 94 -5.92 4.13 -9.63
CA GLN A 94 -6.57 3.19 -8.71
C GLN A 94 -6.14 3.44 -7.26
N ARG A 95 -6.55 4.60 -6.68
CA ARG A 95 -6.15 4.97 -5.31
C ARG A 95 -6.67 3.98 -4.27
N GLY A 96 -7.94 3.62 -4.34
CA GLY A 96 -8.62 2.75 -3.39
C GLY A 96 -8.07 1.33 -3.35
N ASP A 97 -7.51 0.85 -4.46
CA ASP A 97 -6.88 -0.47 -4.58
C ASP A 97 -5.36 -0.43 -4.69
N GLY A 98 -4.77 0.76 -4.71
CA GLY A 98 -3.36 0.98 -4.94
C GLY A 98 -2.45 0.78 -3.73
N CYS A 99 -1.28 1.41 -3.82
CA CYS A 99 -0.23 1.31 -2.82
C CYS A 99 -0.64 1.98 -1.50
N VAL A 100 -0.73 1.20 -0.44
CA VAL A 100 -1.02 1.66 0.93
C VAL A 100 0.04 2.65 1.42
N MET A 101 1.30 2.42 1.08
CA MET A 101 2.40 3.29 1.53
C MET A 101 2.31 4.67 0.90
N ALA A 102 2.07 4.75 -0.42
CA ALA A 102 1.92 6.04 -1.11
C ALA A 102 0.65 6.78 -0.68
N ALA A 103 -0.38 6.07 -0.23
CA ALA A 103 -1.62 6.67 0.26
C ALA A 103 -1.50 7.19 1.69
N LEU A 104 -0.85 6.45 2.59
CA LEU A 104 -0.98 6.67 4.03
C LEU A 104 0.32 7.06 4.77
N ALA A 105 1.51 6.92 4.15
CA ALA A 105 2.79 7.17 4.83
C ALA A 105 2.86 8.57 5.50
N GLY A 106 2.28 9.59 4.90
CA GLY A 106 2.26 10.95 5.44
C GLY A 106 1.41 11.13 6.70
N GLU A 107 0.43 10.23 6.94
CA GLU A 107 -0.44 10.28 8.12
C GLU A 107 0.05 9.38 9.26
N ILE A 108 0.74 8.29 8.93
CA ILE A 108 1.18 7.27 9.89
C ILE A 108 1.94 7.82 11.10
N PRO A 109 2.84 8.82 10.97
CA PRO A 109 3.56 9.37 12.13
C PRO A 109 2.65 9.97 13.22
N ARG A 110 1.42 10.36 12.86
CA ARG A 110 0.43 10.94 13.78
C ARG A 110 -0.54 9.91 14.37
N GLN A 111 -0.40 8.64 13.99
CA GLN A 111 -1.28 7.56 14.45
C GLN A 111 -0.75 6.88 15.72
N GLY A 112 -1.63 6.13 16.38
CA GLY A 112 -1.30 5.29 17.52
C GLY A 112 -0.26 4.20 17.21
N VAL A 113 0.31 3.62 18.27
CA VAL A 113 1.42 2.65 18.17
C VAL A 113 1.02 1.42 17.34
N ALA A 114 -0.21 0.93 17.48
CA ALA A 114 -0.69 -0.26 16.76
C ALA A 114 -0.68 -0.07 15.25
N ILE A 115 -1.18 1.07 14.76
CA ILE A 115 -1.20 1.39 13.32
C ILE A 115 0.24 1.56 12.80
N ARG A 116 1.10 2.25 13.56
CA ARG A 116 2.52 2.43 13.20
C ARG A 116 3.26 1.08 13.12
N HIS A 117 2.97 0.16 14.03
CA HIS A 117 3.55 -1.18 14.01
C HIS A 117 3.11 -1.96 12.78
N SER A 118 1.81 -2.01 12.49
CA SER A 118 1.27 -2.66 11.29
C SER A 118 1.88 -2.08 10.00
N PHE A 119 2.06 -0.77 9.93
CA PHE A 119 2.70 -0.13 8.78
C PHE A 119 4.19 -0.53 8.65
N THR A 120 4.90 -0.63 9.77
CA THR A 120 6.31 -1.08 9.78
C THR A 120 6.44 -2.50 9.23
N ASP A 121 5.57 -3.40 9.67
CA ASP A 121 5.57 -4.78 9.17
C ASP A 121 5.24 -4.86 7.68
N ALA A 122 4.38 -3.97 7.22
CA ALA A 122 4.11 -3.77 5.81
C ALA A 122 5.35 -3.42 5.00
N VAL A 123 6.08 -2.42 5.45
CA VAL A 123 7.32 -1.98 4.79
C VAL A 123 8.30 -3.15 4.73
N ARG A 124 8.50 -3.87 5.84
CA ARG A 124 9.38 -5.05 5.90
C ARG A 124 8.97 -6.13 4.90
N ALA A 125 7.67 -6.41 4.79
CA ALA A 125 7.15 -7.41 3.86
C ALA A 125 7.43 -7.04 2.40
N VAL A 126 7.22 -5.76 2.02
CA VAL A 126 7.51 -5.30 0.66
C VAL A 126 9.01 -5.26 0.38
N VAL A 127 9.83 -4.83 1.33
CA VAL A 127 11.31 -4.89 1.21
C VAL A 127 11.76 -6.33 0.96
N LYS A 128 11.25 -7.28 1.73
CA LYS A 128 11.55 -8.71 1.53
C LYS A 128 11.13 -9.19 0.13
N ARG A 129 9.95 -8.77 -0.36
CA ARG A 129 9.48 -9.10 -1.71
C ARG A 129 10.39 -8.49 -2.77
N ILE A 130 10.71 -7.20 -2.69
CA ILE A 130 11.62 -6.53 -3.63
C ILE A 130 12.98 -7.22 -3.63
N SER A 131 13.56 -7.49 -2.46
CA SER A 131 14.83 -8.22 -2.34
C SER A 131 14.79 -9.59 -3.02
N SER A 132 13.65 -10.31 -2.95
CA SER A 132 13.51 -11.62 -3.61
C SER A 132 13.51 -11.55 -5.13
N LEU A 133 13.12 -10.40 -5.70
CA LEU A 133 13.09 -10.14 -7.14
C LEU A 133 14.40 -9.55 -7.68
N MET A 134 15.33 -9.17 -6.79
CA MET A 134 16.62 -8.60 -7.19
C MET A 134 17.60 -9.65 -7.71
N PRO A 135 18.45 -9.29 -8.69
CA PRO A 135 19.60 -10.10 -9.09
C PRO A 135 20.52 -10.36 -7.89
N ARG A 136 21.11 -11.57 -7.80
CA ARG A 136 21.95 -11.99 -6.66
C ARG A 136 23.07 -10.99 -6.33
N GLN A 137 23.70 -10.39 -7.34
CA GLN A 137 24.79 -9.43 -7.19
C GLN A 137 24.38 -8.10 -6.55
N ARG A 138 23.07 -7.79 -6.50
CA ARG A 138 22.51 -6.55 -5.95
C ARG A 138 21.52 -6.80 -4.82
N LYS A 139 21.43 -8.02 -4.37
CA LYS A 139 20.50 -8.41 -3.33
C LYS A 139 20.99 -7.89 -1.98
N SER A 140 20.59 -6.65 -1.64
CA SER A 140 20.78 -6.07 -0.32
C SER A 140 19.46 -5.46 0.19
N GLU A 141 19.32 -5.40 1.49
CA GLU A 141 18.15 -4.77 2.13
C GLU A 141 18.14 -3.27 1.86
N ASP A 142 19.29 -2.61 1.92
CA ASP A 142 19.43 -1.17 1.66
C ASP A 142 19.05 -0.81 0.22
N GLU A 143 19.41 -1.64 -0.76
CA GLU A 143 19.00 -1.43 -2.15
C GLU A 143 17.49 -1.61 -2.30
N ALA A 144 16.88 -2.58 -1.65
CA ALA A 144 15.44 -2.78 -1.64
C ALA A 144 14.70 -1.61 -0.95
N LEU A 145 15.24 -1.09 0.15
CA LEU A 145 14.74 0.12 0.82
C LEU A 145 14.82 1.34 -0.10
N ALA A 146 15.92 1.53 -0.82
CA ALA A 146 16.06 2.62 -1.77
C ALA A 146 15.04 2.52 -2.93
N VAL A 147 14.81 1.31 -3.45
CA VAL A 147 13.83 1.07 -4.52
C VAL A 147 12.42 1.41 -4.04
N ILE A 148 11.99 0.90 -2.87
CA ILE A 148 10.64 1.18 -2.37
C ILE A 148 10.45 2.65 -2.04
N ALA A 149 11.42 3.30 -1.40
CA ALA A 149 11.34 4.73 -1.08
C ALA A 149 11.20 5.59 -2.35
N THR A 150 11.95 5.24 -3.40
CA THR A 150 11.86 5.91 -4.71
C THR A 150 10.49 5.71 -5.35
N MET A 151 9.96 4.49 -5.38
CA MET A 151 8.63 4.21 -5.95
C MET A 151 7.50 4.90 -5.18
N VAL A 152 7.52 4.81 -3.85
CA VAL A 152 6.51 5.45 -3.00
C VAL A 152 6.53 6.96 -3.17
N GLY A 153 7.72 7.57 -3.13
CA GLY A 153 7.88 9.01 -3.36
C GLY A 153 7.39 9.45 -4.74
N ALA A 154 7.76 8.72 -5.79
CA ALA A 154 7.31 9.01 -7.15
C ALA A 154 5.78 8.91 -7.31
N LEU A 155 5.17 7.86 -6.78
CA LEU A 155 3.72 7.68 -6.85
C LEU A 155 2.97 8.75 -6.05
N THR A 156 3.47 9.12 -4.87
CA THR A 156 2.91 10.21 -4.06
C THR A 156 2.98 11.54 -4.79
N LEU A 157 4.13 11.89 -5.38
CA LEU A 157 4.29 13.12 -6.16
C LEU A 157 3.41 13.11 -7.42
N ALA A 158 3.37 11.99 -8.16
CA ALA A 158 2.56 11.88 -9.36
C ALA A 158 1.04 12.02 -9.10
N ARG A 159 0.59 11.66 -7.89
CA ARG A 159 -0.80 11.84 -7.44
C ARG A 159 -1.10 13.26 -6.92
N ALA A 160 -0.07 13.98 -6.49
CA ALA A 160 -0.20 15.29 -5.86
C ALA A 160 -0.20 16.46 -6.84
N VAL A 161 0.48 16.30 -7.98
CA VAL A 161 0.55 17.36 -9.00
C VAL A 161 -0.74 17.46 -9.80
N ASP A 162 -1.12 18.65 -10.20
CA ASP A 162 -2.30 18.95 -11.03
C ASP A 162 -1.98 19.02 -12.54
N ASP A 163 -0.71 18.78 -12.92
CA ASP A 163 -0.26 18.70 -14.32
C ASP A 163 -0.12 17.21 -14.75
N PRO A 164 -1.00 16.70 -15.64
CA PRO A 164 -0.93 15.33 -16.13
C PRO A 164 0.38 14.99 -16.86
N LYS A 165 0.99 15.95 -17.55
CA LYS A 165 2.28 15.74 -18.24
C LYS A 165 3.41 15.56 -17.25
N LEU A 166 3.46 16.41 -16.21
CA LEU A 166 4.43 16.28 -15.13
C LEU A 166 4.22 14.97 -14.36
N SER A 167 2.98 14.63 -14.02
CA SER A 167 2.61 13.37 -13.37
C SER A 167 3.15 12.14 -14.14
N ASN A 168 2.89 12.07 -15.44
CA ASN A 168 3.39 11.00 -16.30
C ASN A 168 4.94 10.99 -16.38
N ARG A 169 5.58 12.16 -16.43
CA ARG A 169 7.05 12.26 -16.44
C ARG A 169 7.67 11.76 -15.15
N ILE A 170 7.08 12.01 -13.99
CA ILE A 170 7.55 11.50 -12.69
C ILE A 170 7.59 9.95 -12.72
N LEU A 171 6.50 9.31 -13.13
CA LEU A 171 6.41 7.86 -13.20
C LEU A 171 7.41 7.26 -14.20
N SER A 172 7.48 7.82 -15.42
CA SER A 172 8.36 7.31 -16.47
C SER A 172 9.84 7.50 -16.14
N ALA A 173 10.24 8.66 -15.61
CA ALA A 173 11.61 8.92 -15.18
C ALA A 173 12.04 7.98 -14.06
N THR A 174 11.16 7.74 -13.09
CA THR A 174 11.41 6.79 -12.00
C THR A 174 11.59 5.36 -12.53
N ARG A 175 10.69 4.90 -13.40
CA ARG A 175 10.79 3.58 -14.02
C ARG A 175 12.11 3.42 -14.78
N MET A 176 12.46 4.36 -15.65
CA MET A 176 13.72 4.32 -16.42
C MET A 176 14.94 4.31 -15.49
N ARG A 177 14.93 5.11 -14.43
CA ARG A 177 16.06 5.17 -13.49
C ARG A 177 16.25 3.87 -12.73
N LEU A 178 15.17 3.26 -12.26
CA LEU A 178 15.22 1.96 -11.57
C LEU A 178 15.65 0.85 -12.53
N ALA A 179 15.12 0.76 -13.74
CA ALA A 179 15.53 -0.21 -14.75
C ALA A 179 17.01 -0.08 -15.09
N SER A 180 17.51 1.14 -15.38
CA SER A 180 18.93 1.37 -15.70
C SER A 180 19.87 1.04 -14.55
N ARG A 181 19.46 1.30 -13.31
CA ARG A 181 20.25 0.96 -12.12
C ARG A 181 20.36 -0.55 -11.93
N LEU A 182 19.31 -1.28 -12.22
CA LEU A 182 19.24 -2.74 -12.05
C LEU A 182 20.00 -3.49 -13.14
N SER A 183 20.12 -2.92 -14.35
CA SER A 183 20.82 -3.51 -15.50
C SER A 183 22.34 -3.31 -15.44
N ARG A 184 22.86 -2.34 -14.67
CA ARG A 184 24.31 -2.09 -14.56
C ARG A 184 24.95 -3.12 -13.64
N PRO A 185 26.13 -3.69 -13.99
CA PRO A 185 26.88 -4.53 -13.05
C PRO A 185 27.20 -3.71 -11.79
N ALA A 186 27.23 -4.39 -10.63
CA ALA A 186 27.68 -3.76 -9.39
C ALA A 186 29.10 -3.23 -9.62
N SER A 187 29.29 -1.92 -9.57
CA SER A 187 30.63 -1.33 -9.58
C SER A 187 31.35 -1.86 -8.35
N SER A 188 32.43 -2.62 -8.57
CA SER A 188 33.38 -2.97 -7.52
C SER A 188 33.85 -1.66 -6.89
N SER A 189 33.52 -1.48 -5.61
CA SER A 189 34.08 -0.41 -4.79
C SER A 189 35.59 -0.66 -4.77
N ILE A 190 36.32 0.17 -5.49
CA ILE A 190 37.78 0.26 -5.35
C ILE A 190 37.99 0.86 -3.96
N SER A 191 38.70 0.10 -3.15
CA SER A 191 39.17 0.43 -1.81
C SER A 191 39.97 1.71 -1.78
#